data_8cbf0d51a9ac6782678149949d1fc79d
#
_entry.id   8cbf0d51a9ac6782678149949d1fc79d
#
_cell.length_a   1.000
_cell.length_b   1.000
_cell.length_c   1.000
_cell.angle_alpha   90.00
_cell.angle_beta   90.00
_cell.angle_gamma   90.00
#
_symmetry.space_group_name_H-M   'P 1'
#
loop_
_entity.id
_entity.type
_entity.pdbx_description
1 polymer ?
#
loop_
_entity_poly.entity_id
_entity_poly.type
_entity_poly.pdbx_seq_one_letter_code
_entity_poly.pdbx_strand_id
1 'polypeptide(L)'
;MPDHGSHLKAEEATRRLGVLDIGSNSVRLVIYELYGANFFPIYNEKILAGLGRDLSQTGQLSQSGKESALAALKRFKLIAVSQRLQSVLIGATAALRSASDAPDFIAQVKQETGFEIDPVSGQEEARLTAMGLIAAQPSAEGLAADLGGASLELVRVHNGQAEEGLSLPLGPFEVIGKNLSEFTDYGKKQMAEKVLGHLNEANLESFAGQTLHLIGGAWRNLAAIHQEKINYPLRVLQSYELSVKDASALGRWAYSHGRERVLNWPGMRSRRAETLPYAGYLLEKLIEGIKPKNIIISQTGLREGLVYDSMSEGLKARNSLFDGCRDLARGNLQAVHFGEPLYKFLEESAKEFPLSLDVENENKLRQAACFLAGYGKGLNPDYRAELVFDNVVYAPLPALTHKERVYLALILHSSYTSKGPPENRSEIIGLLSDLEQRTARIYGTAMRVGIVASGRTVDLLSSMRLELIDSQLALHVAPEFSELYSGRVKYRLKKLAQIGQFTLMS
;
A
#
# COMPACT_ATOMS: atom_id res chain seq x y z
N MET A 1 -31.95 29.99 -8.67
CA MET A 1 -30.76 29.16 -8.48
C MET A 1 -31.09 28.12 -7.44
N PRO A 2 -31.15 26.82 -7.72
CA PRO A 2 -31.35 25.82 -6.70
C PRO A 2 -30.06 25.67 -5.86
N ASP A 3 -30.28 25.64 -4.56
CA ASP A 3 -29.26 25.40 -3.53
C ASP A 3 -28.71 23.97 -3.65
N HIS A 4 -27.54 23.81 -4.25
CA HIS A 4 -26.82 22.52 -4.39
C HIS A 4 -25.77 22.31 -3.29
N GLY A 5 -25.94 22.95 -2.16
CA GLY A 5 -24.95 22.95 -1.07
C GLY A 5 -25.46 22.33 0.23
N SER A 6 -25.83 21.05 0.26
CA SER A 6 -25.86 20.36 1.57
C SER A 6 -26.32 18.91 1.49
N HIS A 7 -25.55 18.00 0.99
CA HIS A 7 -25.65 16.60 1.38
C HIS A 7 -24.35 15.85 1.00
N LEU A 8 -23.21 16.26 1.58
CA LEU A 8 -22.19 15.26 1.87
C LEU A 8 -22.87 14.29 2.86
N LYS A 9 -23.22 13.11 2.41
CA LYS A 9 -23.76 12.06 3.27
C LYS A 9 -22.78 11.88 4.43
N ALA A 10 -23.28 11.61 5.64
CA ALA A 10 -22.48 11.40 6.85
C ALA A 10 -21.35 10.35 6.67
N GLU A 11 -21.43 9.50 5.64
CA GLU A 11 -20.42 8.52 5.22
C GLU A 11 -19.20 9.12 4.55
N GLU A 12 -19.23 10.37 4.09
CA GLU A 12 -18.09 11.09 3.48
C GLU A 12 -17.35 11.98 4.48
N ALA A 13 -17.80 12.03 5.73
CA ALA A 13 -17.08 12.73 6.79
C ALA A 13 -15.78 11.99 7.14
N THR A 14 -14.67 12.71 7.13
CA THR A 14 -13.37 12.18 7.57
C THR A 14 -13.47 11.71 9.02
N ARG A 15 -13.07 10.46 9.28
CA ARG A 15 -13.03 9.87 10.62
C ARG A 15 -11.57 9.61 11.01
N ARG A 16 -11.28 9.70 12.31
CA ARG A 16 -9.95 9.38 12.86
C ARG A 16 -10.05 8.23 13.84
N LEU A 17 -9.18 7.27 13.65
CA LEU A 17 -9.13 6.05 14.43
C LEU A 17 -7.67 5.77 14.84
N GLY A 18 -7.47 5.42 16.11
CA GLY A 18 -6.16 4.99 16.60
C GLY A 18 -6.01 3.48 16.52
N VAL A 19 -4.79 3.01 16.25
CA VAL A 19 -4.40 1.62 16.44
C VAL A 19 -3.20 1.57 17.37
N LEU A 20 -3.35 0.85 18.46
CA LEU A 20 -2.25 0.46 19.36
C LEU A 20 -1.79 -0.95 18.99
N ASP A 21 -0.55 -1.07 18.61
CA ASP A 21 0.11 -2.34 18.30
C ASP A 21 1.11 -2.63 19.43
N ILE A 22 0.81 -3.64 20.24
CA ILE A 22 1.60 -4.04 21.42
C ILE A 22 2.25 -5.39 21.16
N GLY A 23 3.43 -5.35 20.56
CA GLY A 23 4.20 -6.54 20.22
C GLY A 23 5.32 -6.84 21.20
N SER A 24 6.00 -7.97 21.01
CA SER A 24 7.11 -8.42 21.87
C SER A 24 8.28 -7.42 21.94
N ASN A 25 8.55 -6.68 20.86
CA ASN A 25 9.67 -5.74 20.80
C ASN A 25 9.27 -4.28 20.93
N SER A 26 8.04 -3.91 20.61
CA SER A 26 7.65 -2.50 20.54
C SER A 26 6.19 -2.28 20.84
N VAL A 27 5.90 -1.10 21.37
CA VAL A 27 4.55 -0.54 21.47
C VAL A 27 4.45 0.61 20.50
N ARG A 28 3.34 0.69 19.73
CA ARG A 28 3.19 1.65 18.66
C ARG A 28 1.78 2.20 18.61
N LEU A 29 1.67 3.52 18.45
CA LEU A 29 0.42 4.19 18.12
C LEU A 29 0.49 4.66 16.66
N VAL A 30 -0.52 4.27 15.88
CA VAL A 30 -0.78 4.84 14.55
C VAL A 30 -2.17 5.44 14.55
N ILE A 31 -2.30 6.68 14.06
CA ILE A 31 -3.60 7.31 13.86
C ILE A 31 -3.87 7.31 12.37
N TYR A 32 -4.99 6.71 11.99
CA TYR A 32 -5.46 6.68 10.61
C TYR A 32 -6.58 7.71 10.42
N GLU A 33 -6.53 8.38 9.29
CA GLU A 33 -7.63 9.16 8.75
C GLU A 33 -8.33 8.34 7.67
N LEU A 34 -9.65 8.20 7.77
CA LEU A 34 -10.48 7.36 6.91
C LEU A 34 -11.36 8.22 6.03
N TYR A 35 -11.42 7.88 4.74
CA TYR A 35 -12.33 8.46 3.76
C TYR A 35 -12.91 7.33 2.88
N GLY A 36 -14.19 7.04 3.06
CA GLY A 36 -14.78 5.85 2.44
C GLY A 36 -14.05 4.57 2.82
N ALA A 37 -13.66 3.78 1.84
CA ALA A 37 -12.86 2.56 2.01
C ALA A 37 -11.35 2.83 2.07
N ASN A 38 -10.90 4.08 1.83
CA ASN A 38 -9.50 4.45 1.92
C ASN A 38 -9.14 4.92 3.33
N PHE A 39 -7.93 4.61 3.77
CA PHE A 39 -7.35 5.11 5.00
C PHE A 39 -5.83 5.23 4.89
N PHE A 40 -5.28 6.23 5.54
CA PHE A 40 -3.83 6.42 5.57
C PHE A 40 -3.38 6.96 6.93
N PRO A 41 -2.13 6.66 7.34
CA PRO A 41 -1.62 7.09 8.62
C PRO A 41 -1.28 8.58 8.60
N ILE A 42 -1.85 9.36 9.52
CA ILE A 42 -1.52 10.77 9.76
C ILE A 42 -0.57 10.97 10.96
N TYR A 43 -0.45 9.97 11.81
CA TYR A 43 0.49 9.94 12.92
C TYR A 43 1.02 8.53 13.15
N ASN A 44 2.30 8.40 13.54
CA ASN A 44 2.94 7.12 13.73
C ASN A 44 4.13 7.25 14.68
N GLU A 45 3.98 6.76 15.90
CA GLU A 45 5.05 6.73 16.90
C GLU A 45 5.29 5.29 17.38
N LYS A 46 6.54 4.86 17.34
CA LYS A 46 6.99 3.53 17.75
C LYS A 46 8.01 3.64 18.86
N ILE A 47 7.73 3.00 19.99
CA ILE A 47 8.63 2.87 21.15
C ILE A 47 9.12 1.43 21.25
N LEU A 48 10.44 1.25 21.28
CA LEU A 48 11.07 -0.06 21.41
C LEU A 48 11.13 -0.44 22.89
N ALA A 49 10.04 -0.99 23.41
CA ALA A 49 9.90 -1.37 24.82
C ALA A 49 10.65 -2.67 25.16
N GLY A 50 10.60 -3.67 24.26
CA GLY A 50 11.24 -4.97 24.50
C GLY A 50 10.49 -5.81 25.54
N LEU A 51 9.16 -5.77 25.54
CA LEU A 51 8.30 -6.52 26.48
C LEU A 51 8.65 -8.01 26.54
N GLY A 52 8.84 -8.66 25.38
CA GLY A 52 9.12 -10.09 25.27
C GLY A 52 10.60 -10.47 25.35
N ARG A 53 11.50 -9.56 25.72
CA ARG A 53 12.96 -9.79 25.68
C ARG A 53 13.39 -10.96 26.57
N ASP A 54 12.78 -11.10 27.74
CA ASP A 54 13.15 -12.10 28.75
C ASP A 54 12.19 -13.30 28.75
N LEU A 55 11.14 -13.27 27.93
CA LEU A 55 10.02 -14.20 27.95
C LEU A 55 10.45 -15.67 27.74
N SER A 56 11.31 -15.94 26.78
CA SER A 56 11.79 -17.30 26.48
C SER A 56 12.62 -17.93 27.60
N GLN A 57 13.17 -17.13 28.53
CA GLN A 57 13.99 -17.60 29.63
C GLN A 57 13.24 -17.64 30.94
N THR A 58 12.37 -16.67 31.19
CA THR A 58 11.72 -16.46 32.49
C THR A 58 10.23 -16.83 32.49
N GLY A 59 9.61 -16.91 31.31
CA GLY A 59 8.17 -17.02 31.17
C GLY A 59 7.43 -15.73 31.54
N GLN A 60 8.15 -14.61 31.78
CA GLN A 60 7.61 -13.32 32.22
C GLN A 60 8.02 -12.19 31.28
N LEU A 61 7.26 -11.09 31.32
CA LEU A 61 7.60 -9.86 30.62
C LEU A 61 8.87 -9.22 31.25
N SER A 62 9.69 -8.62 30.39
CA SER A 62 10.85 -7.87 30.85
C SER A 62 10.43 -6.69 31.75
N GLN A 63 11.01 -6.56 32.92
CA GLN A 63 10.66 -5.48 33.87
C GLN A 63 10.87 -4.10 33.26
N SER A 64 12.06 -3.86 32.66
CA SER A 64 12.35 -2.60 31.95
C SER A 64 11.43 -2.40 30.73
N GLY A 65 10.98 -3.52 30.12
CA GLY A 65 10.00 -3.52 29.02
C GLY A 65 8.63 -3.05 29.49
N LYS A 66 8.15 -3.53 30.65
CA LYS A 66 6.87 -3.08 31.25
C LYS A 66 6.89 -1.58 31.56
N GLU A 67 7.95 -1.10 32.17
CA GLU A 67 8.12 0.33 32.51
C GLU A 67 8.09 1.21 31.24
N SER A 68 8.87 0.82 30.23
CA SER A 68 8.92 1.55 28.97
C SER A 68 7.60 1.51 28.21
N ALA A 69 6.92 0.36 28.18
CA ALA A 69 5.62 0.21 27.54
C ALA A 69 4.53 1.04 28.24
N LEU A 70 4.49 1.02 29.58
CA LEU A 70 3.51 1.78 30.35
C LEU A 70 3.70 3.29 30.16
N ALA A 71 4.94 3.77 30.17
CA ALA A 71 5.25 5.18 29.88
C ALA A 71 4.79 5.58 28.47
N ALA A 72 5.02 4.72 27.46
CA ALA A 72 4.56 4.93 26.10
C ALA A 72 3.03 4.97 26.02
N LEU A 73 2.33 4.03 26.67
CA LEU A 73 0.86 3.94 26.66
C LEU A 73 0.22 5.16 27.34
N LYS A 74 0.77 5.66 28.44
CA LYS A 74 0.33 6.92 29.05
C LYS A 74 0.43 8.10 28.08
N ARG A 75 1.58 8.23 27.40
CA ARG A 75 1.79 9.25 26.37
C ARG A 75 0.78 9.09 25.23
N PHE A 76 0.56 7.88 24.74
CA PHE A 76 -0.37 7.59 23.66
C PHE A 76 -1.82 7.90 24.04
N LYS A 77 -2.21 7.71 25.31
CA LYS A 77 -3.52 8.14 25.83
C LYS A 77 -3.72 9.64 25.69
N LEU A 78 -2.73 10.44 26.09
CA LEU A 78 -2.81 11.89 25.95
C LEU A 78 -2.94 12.33 24.49
N ILE A 79 -2.20 11.69 23.58
CA ILE A 79 -2.29 11.97 22.14
C ILE A 79 -3.67 11.60 21.60
N ALA A 80 -4.18 10.40 21.95
CA ALA A 80 -5.49 9.94 21.50
C ALA A 80 -6.61 10.90 21.91
N VAL A 81 -6.59 11.37 23.16
CA VAL A 81 -7.56 12.35 23.66
C VAL A 81 -7.40 13.70 22.95
N SER A 82 -6.18 14.22 22.80
CA SER A 82 -5.90 15.48 22.12
C SER A 82 -6.33 15.48 20.66
N GLN A 83 -6.14 14.35 19.96
CA GLN A 83 -6.55 14.14 18.57
C GLN A 83 -8.06 13.84 18.41
N ARG A 84 -8.82 13.76 19.52
CA ARG A 84 -10.25 13.46 19.54
C ARG A 84 -10.59 12.20 18.74
N LEU A 85 -9.81 11.12 18.96
CA LEU A 85 -10.05 9.87 18.27
C LEU A 85 -11.43 9.31 18.63
N GLN A 86 -12.16 8.82 17.63
CA GLN A 86 -13.48 8.19 17.84
C GLN A 86 -13.34 6.86 18.58
N SER A 87 -12.29 6.11 18.26
CA SER A 87 -11.96 4.84 18.93
C SER A 87 -10.46 4.55 18.81
N VAL A 88 -10.00 3.64 19.64
CA VAL A 88 -8.64 3.09 19.61
C VAL A 88 -8.77 1.58 19.57
N LEU A 89 -8.36 0.98 18.46
CA LEU A 89 -8.26 -0.47 18.30
C LEU A 89 -6.93 -0.95 18.86
N ILE A 90 -6.91 -2.10 19.52
CA ILE A 90 -5.71 -2.61 20.18
C ILE A 90 -5.38 -4.00 19.66
N GLY A 91 -4.21 -4.14 19.04
CA GLY A 91 -3.60 -5.42 18.69
C GLY A 91 -2.48 -5.76 19.68
N ALA A 92 -2.78 -6.60 20.64
CA ALA A 92 -1.80 -7.11 21.61
C ALA A 92 -1.47 -8.56 21.24
N THR A 93 -0.19 -8.87 21.04
CA THR A 93 0.20 -10.12 20.39
C THR A 93 1.05 -11.03 21.30
N ALA A 94 1.89 -11.86 20.76
CA ALA A 94 2.55 -13.00 21.39
C ALA A 94 3.10 -12.73 22.82
N ALA A 95 3.72 -11.58 23.09
CA ALA A 95 4.29 -11.35 24.43
C ALA A 95 3.22 -11.29 25.53
N LEU A 96 2.12 -10.57 25.29
CA LEU A 96 1.01 -10.47 26.24
C LEU A 96 0.13 -11.73 26.27
N ARG A 97 0.15 -12.52 25.20
CA ARG A 97 -0.55 -13.80 25.14
C ARG A 97 0.16 -14.90 25.97
N SER A 98 1.50 -14.89 26.00
CA SER A 98 2.28 -16.01 26.53
C SER A 98 2.91 -15.77 27.90
N ALA A 99 3.05 -14.51 28.34
CA ALA A 99 3.69 -14.22 29.62
C ALA A 99 2.77 -14.54 30.81
N SER A 100 3.31 -15.20 31.83
CA SER A 100 2.58 -15.55 33.05
C SER A 100 2.13 -14.34 33.87
N ASP A 101 2.83 -13.21 33.78
CA ASP A 101 2.54 -11.95 34.47
C ASP A 101 1.82 -10.92 33.57
N ALA A 102 1.38 -11.32 32.38
CA ALA A 102 0.63 -10.44 31.48
C ALA A 102 -0.70 -9.93 32.08
N PRO A 103 -1.50 -10.75 32.82
CA PRO A 103 -2.74 -10.27 33.43
C PRO A 103 -2.53 -9.08 34.37
N ASP A 104 -1.49 -9.14 35.20
CA ASP A 104 -1.16 -8.06 36.14
C ASP A 104 -0.75 -6.77 35.41
N PHE A 105 0.08 -6.91 34.36
CA PHE A 105 0.48 -5.78 33.54
C PHE A 105 -0.71 -5.16 32.78
N ILE A 106 -1.60 -5.97 32.23
CA ILE A 106 -2.84 -5.52 31.55
C ILE A 106 -3.75 -4.76 32.53
N ALA A 107 -3.92 -5.29 33.77
CA ALA A 107 -4.69 -4.61 34.81
C ALA A 107 -4.08 -3.26 35.17
N GLN A 108 -2.75 -3.18 35.30
CA GLN A 108 -2.04 -1.92 35.54
C GLN A 108 -2.24 -0.92 34.41
N VAL A 109 -2.11 -1.35 33.14
CA VAL A 109 -2.35 -0.49 31.96
C VAL A 109 -3.78 0.06 31.98
N LYS A 110 -4.78 -0.80 32.24
CA LYS A 110 -6.19 -0.37 32.34
C LYS A 110 -6.39 0.68 33.41
N GLN A 111 -5.82 0.46 34.60
CA GLN A 111 -5.92 1.39 35.72
C GLN A 111 -5.30 2.75 35.39
N GLU A 112 -4.13 2.77 34.74
CA GLU A 112 -3.35 3.98 34.56
C GLU A 112 -3.67 4.75 33.27
N THR A 113 -4.23 4.08 32.24
CA THR A 113 -4.48 4.68 30.93
C THR A 113 -5.96 4.58 30.48
N GLY A 114 -6.71 3.65 31.05
CA GLY A 114 -8.07 3.31 30.59
C GLY A 114 -8.09 2.52 29.28
N PHE A 115 -6.96 2.04 28.77
CA PHE A 115 -6.93 1.13 27.63
C PHE A 115 -7.31 -0.28 28.08
N GLU A 116 -8.27 -0.88 27.42
CA GLU A 116 -8.68 -2.26 27.64
C GLU A 116 -7.95 -3.16 26.65
N ILE A 117 -7.01 -3.96 27.14
CA ILE A 117 -6.19 -4.83 26.31
C ILE A 117 -6.74 -6.25 26.42
N ASP A 118 -7.10 -6.82 25.29
CA ASP A 118 -7.40 -8.25 25.10
C ASP A 118 -6.42 -8.83 24.10
N PRO A 119 -5.48 -9.71 24.52
CA PRO A 119 -4.49 -10.27 23.62
C PRO A 119 -5.13 -11.18 22.57
N VAL A 120 -4.90 -10.86 21.30
CA VAL A 120 -5.45 -11.65 20.19
C VAL A 120 -4.81 -13.03 20.10
N SER A 121 -5.57 -14.07 19.74
CA SER A 121 -5.04 -15.41 19.47
C SER A 121 -4.08 -15.37 18.27
N GLY A 122 -3.22 -16.39 18.12
CA GLY A 122 -2.32 -16.49 16.96
C GLY A 122 -3.09 -16.60 15.65
N GLN A 123 -4.21 -17.31 15.63
CA GLN A 123 -5.08 -17.42 14.45
C GLN A 123 -5.73 -16.06 14.11
N GLU A 124 -6.18 -15.32 15.12
CA GLU A 124 -6.76 -13.98 14.90
C GLU A 124 -5.70 -12.96 14.45
N GLU A 125 -4.48 -13.02 15.01
CA GLU A 125 -3.34 -12.22 14.53
C GLU A 125 -3.05 -12.49 13.04
N ALA A 126 -3.04 -13.77 12.65
CA ALA A 126 -2.88 -14.21 11.28
C ALA A 126 -4.02 -13.69 10.37
N ARG A 127 -5.28 -13.87 10.78
CA ARG A 127 -6.45 -13.38 10.03
C ARG A 127 -6.39 -11.87 9.82
N LEU A 128 -6.16 -11.13 10.89
CA LEU A 128 -6.07 -9.66 10.82
C LEU A 128 -4.91 -9.20 9.94
N THR A 129 -3.78 -9.88 9.96
CA THR A 129 -2.66 -9.58 9.07
C THR A 129 -3.04 -9.78 7.60
N ALA A 130 -3.74 -10.86 7.27
CA ALA A 130 -4.25 -11.09 5.91
C ALA A 130 -5.30 -10.03 5.50
N MET A 131 -6.17 -9.60 6.42
CA MET A 131 -7.11 -8.49 6.17
C MET A 131 -6.37 -7.18 5.85
N GLY A 132 -5.22 -6.93 6.47
CA GLY A 132 -4.36 -5.80 6.14
C GLY A 132 -3.75 -5.88 4.73
N LEU A 133 -3.38 -7.08 4.28
CA LEU A 133 -2.96 -7.31 2.90
C LEU A 133 -4.12 -7.05 1.93
N ILE A 134 -5.31 -7.60 2.20
CA ILE A 134 -6.51 -7.42 1.37
C ILE A 134 -6.90 -5.95 1.27
N ALA A 135 -6.84 -5.19 2.36
CA ALA A 135 -7.12 -3.76 2.35
C ALA A 135 -6.25 -2.98 1.37
N ALA A 136 -4.95 -3.33 1.27
CA ALA A 136 -4.01 -2.69 0.36
C ALA A 136 -4.03 -3.29 -1.05
N GLN A 137 -4.39 -4.55 -1.18
CA GLN A 137 -4.44 -5.33 -2.43
C GLN A 137 -5.68 -6.22 -2.43
N PRO A 138 -6.87 -5.68 -2.76
CA PRO A 138 -8.12 -6.45 -2.74
C PRO A 138 -8.12 -7.69 -3.64
N SER A 139 -7.33 -7.67 -4.70
CA SER A 139 -7.12 -8.81 -5.61
C SER A 139 -5.93 -9.71 -5.24
N ALA A 140 -5.42 -9.62 -4.00
CA ALA A 140 -4.34 -10.48 -3.56
C ALA A 140 -4.77 -11.95 -3.56
N GLU A 141 -3.91 -12.81 -4.13
CA GLU A 141 -4.09 -14.25 -4.21
C GLU A 141 -2.80 -14.95 -3.77
N GLY A 142 -2.91 -15.96 -2.94
CA GLY A 142 -1.77 -16.77 -2.53
C GLY A 142 -1.58 -16.85 -1.02
N LEU A 143 -0.34 -16.97 -0.57
CA LEU A 143 0.02 -17.11 0.84
C LEU A 143 0.58 -15.80 1.40
N ALA A 144 -0.06 -15.25 2.41
CA ALA A 144 0.49 -14.19 3.25
C ALA A 144 1.38 -14.79 4.34
N ALA A 145 2.59 -14.28 4.48
CA ALA A 145 3.54 -14.65 5.53
C ALA A 145 3.97 -13.38 6.28
N ASP A 146 3.67 -13.27 7.57
CA ASP A 146 4.10 -12.14 8.42
C ASP A 146 5.15 -12.60 9.42
N LEU A 147 6.33 -12.03 9.32
CA LEU A 147 7.40 -12.26 10.28
C LEU A 147 7.37 -11.20 11.39
N GLY A 148 6.78 -11.60 12.50
CA GLY A 148 6.79 -10.85 13.75
C GLY A 148 8.09 -11.01 14.55
N GLY A 149 8.07 -10.54 15.80
CA GLY A 149 9.23 -10.69 16.72
C GLY A 149 9.33 -12.09 17.32
N ALA A 150 8.20 -12.71 17.67
CA ALA A 150 8.13 -14.02 18.30
C ALA A 150 7.51 -15.09 17.40
N SER A 151 6.73 -14.73 16.40
CA SER A 151 5.97 -15.66 15.57
C SER A 151 6.12 -15.38 14.08
N LEU A 152 5.71 -16.37 13.29
CA LEU A 152 5.46 -16.31 11.85
C LEU A 152 4.00 -16.69 11.62
N GLU A 153 3.22 -15.81 11.06
CA GLU A 153 1.85 -16.05 10.66
C GLU A 153 1.81 -16.43 9.17
N LEU A 154 1.08 -17.51 8.85
CA LEU A 154 0.85 -18.01 7.50
C LEU A 154 -0.65 -18.09 7.23
N VAL A 155 -1.14 -17.38 6.21
CA VAL A 155 -2.56 -17.33 5.87
C VAL A 155 -2.76 -17.37 4.36
N ARG A 156 -3.62 -18.27 3.88
CA ARG A 156 -4.05 -18.23 2.48
C ARG A 156 -5.04 -17.09 2.28
N VAL A 157 -4.82 -16.33 1.21
CA VAL A 157 -5.73 -15.27 0.76
C VAL A 157 -6.27 -15.68 -0.61
N HIS A 158 -7.58 -15.69 -0.74
CA HIS A 158 -8.27 -16.06 -1.97
C HIS A 158 -9.59 -15.31 -2.08
N ASN A 159 -9.91 -14.76 -3.27
CA ASN A 159 -11.15 -14.01 -3.53
C ASN A 159 -11.45 -12.90 -2.50
N GLY A 160 -10.43 -12.15 -2.08
CA GLY A 160 -10.58 -11.09 -1.10
C GLY A 160 -10.92 -11.55 0.32
N GLN A 161 -10.70 -12.82 0.62
CA GLN A 161 -10.94 -13.43 1.94
C GLN A 161 -9.67 -14.08 2.49
N ALA A 162 -9.55 -14.05 3.82
CA ALA A 162 -8.53 -14.77 4.55
C ALA A 162 -9.10 -16.13 5.00
N GLU A 163 -8.42 -17.21 4.64
CA GLU A 163 -8.71 -18.55 5.18
C GLU A 163 -8.19 -18.70 6.61
N GLU A 164 -8.40 -19.88 7.21
CA GLU A 164 -7.84 -20.19 8.53
C GLU A 164 -6.31 -20.13 8.48
N GLY A 165 -5.72 -19.34 9.37
CA GLY A 165 -4.28 -19.11 9.43
C GLY A 165 -3.56 -19.93 10.49
N LEU A 166 -2.25 -20.08 10.32
CA LEU A 166 -1.33 -20.69 11.27
C LEU A 166 -0.46 -19.61 11.90
N SER A 167 -0.20 -19.73 13.21
CA SER A 167 0.84 -18.95 13.90
C SER A 167 1.89 -19.91 14.44
N LEU A 168 3.11 -19.78 13.95
CA LEU A 168 4.23 -20.63 14.29
C LEU A 168 5.22 -19.87 15.17
N PRO A 169 5.85 -20.48 16.21
CA PRO A 169 6.83 -19.81 17.07
C PRO A 169 8.19 -19.65 16.35
N LEU A 170 8.17 -18.98 15.21
CA LEU A 170 9.30 -18.79 14.30
C LEU A 170 9.73 -17.31 14.19
N GLY A 171 9.40 -16.48 15.16
CA GLY A 171 9.99 -15.15 15.25
C GLY A 171 11.45 -15.18 15.73
N PRO A 172 12.28 -14.19 15.35
CA PRO A 172 13.70 -14.16 15.69
C PRO A 172 13.98 -14.20 17.19
N PHE A 173 13.14 -13.58 18.03
CA PHE A 173 13.34 -13.60 19.50
C PHE A 173 13.00 -14.95 20.12
N GLU A 174 12.13 -15.73 19.51
CA GLU A 174 11.77 -17.07 19.95
C GLU A 174 12.82 -18.12 19.50
N VAL A 175 13.33 -17.98 18.26
CA VAL A 175 14.25 -18.98 17.70
C VAL A 175 15.69 -18.76 18.16
N ILE A 176 16.16 -17.50 18.17
CA ILE A 176 17.57 -17.14 18.42
C ILE A 176 17.78 -16.64 19.85
N GLY A 177 16.74 -16.10 20.51
CA GLY A 177 16.81 -15.54 21.85
C GLY A 177 17.72 -14.32 21.95
N LYS A 178 18.45 -14.16 23.06
CA LYS A 178 19.36 -13.01 23.32
C LYS A 178 20.62 -13.02 22.45
N ASN A 179 21.01 -14.16 21.90
CA ASN A 179 22.25 -14.32 21.15
C ASN A 179 22.06 -14.05 19.65
N LEU A 180 21.22 -13.09 19.29
CA LEU A 180 21.03 -12.62 17.92
C LEU A 180 22.34 -12.23 17.22
N SER A 181 23.40 -11.94 17.99
CA SER A 181 24.73 -11.57 17.47
C SER A 181 25.68 -12.73 17.22
N GLU A 182 25.41 -13.92 17.80
CA GLU A 182 26.31 -15.07 17.73
C GLU A 182 25.75 -16.17 16.82
N PHE A 183 25.83 -15.95 15.51
CA PHE A 183 25.59 -17.00 14.53
C PHE A 183 26.79 -17.97 14.48
N THR A 184 27.02 -18.74 15.55
CA THR A 184 27.97 -19.85 15.53
C THR A 184 27.42 -21.01 14.70
N ASP A 185 28.29 -21.88 14.16
CA ASP A 185 27.85 -23.03 13.37
C ASP A 185 26.94 -24.00 14.16
N TYR A 186 27.15 -24.12 15.46
CA TYR A 186 26.29 -24.88 16.36
C TYR A 186 24.91 -24.22 16.50
N GLY A 187 24.85 -22.93 16.74
CA GLY A 187 23.60 -22.17 16.81
C GLY A 187 22.81 -22.22 15.50
N LYS A 188 23.49 -22.20 14.36
CA LYS A 188 22.86 -22.36 13.04
C LYS A 188 22.19 -23.73 12.89
N LYS A 189 22.81 -24.80 13.40
CA LYS A 189 22.25 -26.14 13.32
C LYS A 189 20.98 -26.27 14.17
N GLN A 190 21.01 -25.82 15.42
CA GLN A 190 19.84 -25.82 16.31
C GLN A 190 18.69 -24.96 15.74
N MET A 191 19.01 -23.80 15.22
CA MET A 191 18.03 -22.94 14.53
C MET A 191 17.40 -23.66 13.34
N ALA A 192 18.21 -24.32 12.52
CA ALA A 192 17.74 -25.06 11.36
C ALA A 192 16.78 -26.19 11.76
N GLU A 193 17.14 -26.98 12.77
CA GLU A 193 16.30 -28.07 13.29
C GLU A 193 14.94 -27.53 13.78
N LYS A 194 14.93 -26.45 14.55
CA LYS A 194 13.70 -25.84 15.06
C LYS A 194 12.83 -25.29 13.92
N VAL A 195 13.43 -24.54 12.98
CA VAL A 195 12.71 -23.98 11.84
C VAL A 195 12.10 -25.05 10.96
N LEU A 196 12.89 -26.07 10.59
CA LEU A 196 12.41 -27.15 9.72
C LEU A 196 11.32 -27.99 10.40
N GLY A 197 11.43 -28.24 11.73
CA GLY A 197 10.39 -28.94 12.49
C GLY A 197 9.02 -28.25 12.32
N HIS A 198 8.92 -26.97 12.62
CA HIS A 198 7.66 -26.24 12.50
C HIS A 198 7.18 -26.05 11.06
N LEU A 199 8.09 -25.85 10.09
CA LEU A 199 7.68 -25.72 8.69
C LEU A 199 7.17 -27.02 8.08
N ASN A 200 7.69 -28.17 8.52
CA ASN A 200 7.18 -29.48 8.12
C ASN A 200 5.76 -29.71 8.65
N GLU A 201 5.48 -29.29 9.89
CA GLU A 201 4.13 -29.34 10.47
C GLU A 201 3.13 -28.46 9.72
N ALA A 202 3.60 -27.35 9.17
CA ALA A 202 2.77 -26.38 8.46
C ALA A 202 2.33 -26.80 7.04
N ASN A 203 2.78 -27.98 6.55
CA ASN A 203 2.42 -28.52 5.22
C ASN A 203 2.55 -27.49 4.08
N LEU A 204 3.74 -26.86 3.97
CA LEU A 204 4.00 -25.79 3.01
C LEU A 204 3.76 -26.19 1.53
N GLU A 205 3.85 -27.49 1.22
CA GLU A 205 3.61 -28.00 -0.14
C GLU A 205 2.18 -27.73 -0.62
N SER A 206 1.21 -27.60 0.30
CA SER A 206 -0.18 -27.22 -0.05
C SER A 206 -0.30 -25.83 -0.70
N PHE A 207 0.74 -24.99 -0.57
CA PHE A 207 0.82 -23.65 -1.14
C PHE A 207 1.71 -23.59 -2.39
N ALA A 208 2.12 -24.75 -2.94
CA ALA A 208 3.04 -24.79 -4.07
C ALA A 208 2.55 -23.99 -5.29
N GLY A 209 3.45 -23.24 -5.89
CA GLY A 209 3.16 -22.44 -7.09
C GLY A 209 2.28 -21.19 -6.87
N GLN A 210 1.92 -20.88 -5.63
CA GLN A 210 1.18 -19.64 -5.32
C GLN A 210 2.09 -18.42 -5.21
N THR A 211 1.50 -17.21 -5.20
CA THR A 211 2.22 -15.99 -4.84
C THR A 211 2.51 -15.99 -3.33
N LEU A 212 3.73 -15.63 -2.94
CA LEU A 212 4.12 -15.43 -1.56
C LEU A 212 4.14 -13.92 -1.24
N HIS A 213 3.24 -13.48 -0.37
CA HIS A 213 3.19 -12.10 0.11
C HIS A 213 3.97 -11.99 1.42
N LEU A 214 5.08 -11.27 1.39
CA LEU A 214 5.94 -11.05 2.56
C LEU A 214 5.54 -9.80 3.32
N ILE A 215 5.15 -9.99 4.58
CA ILE A 215 4.73 -8.97 5.52
C ILE A 215 5.73 -8.93 6.68
N GLY A 216 5.91 -7.79 7.31
CA GLY A 216 6.82 -7.65 8.44
C GLY A 216 8.06 -6.81 8.15
N GLY A 217 8.64 -6.31 9.23
CA GLY A 217 9.71 -5.31 9.15
C GLY A 217 11.02 -5.84 8.58
N ALA A 218 11.37 -7.09 8.87
CA ALA A 218 12.63 -7.69 8.44
C ALA A 218 12.66 -7.89 6.91
N TRP A 219 11.64 -8.47 6.33
CA TRP A 219 11.57 -8.67 4.88
C TRP A 219 11.44 -7.37 4.11
N ARG A 220 10.73 -6.36 4.66
CA ARG A 220 10.73 -5.01 4.08
C ARG A 220 12.12 -4.38 4.04
N ASN A 221 12.96 -4.63 5.05
CA ASN A 221 14.35 -4.15 5.04
C ASN A 221 15.18 -4.90 3.99
N LEU A 222 15.01 -6.21 3.83
CA LEU A 222 15.66 -6.98 2.75
C LEU A 222 15.26 -6.44 1.36
N ALA A 223 13.98 -6.19 1.16
CA ALA A 223 13.47 -5.63 -0.09
C ALA A 223 14.04 -4.22 -0.38
N ALA A 224 14.16 -3.36 0.65
CA ALA A 224 14.78 -2.04 0.50
C ALA A 224 16.26 -2.16 0.10
N ILE A 225 17.02 -3.09 0.69
CA ILE A 225 18.40 -3.38 0.31
C ILE A 225 18.46 -3.85 -1.15
N HIS A 226 17.51 -4.69 -1.57
CA HIS A 226 17.47 -5.16 -2.96
C HIS A 226 17.19 -4.02 -3.93
N GLN A 227 16.19 -3.17 -3.67
CA GLN A 227 15.90 -1.99 -4.49
C GLN A 227 17.11 -1.08 -4.63
N GLU A 228 17.85 -0.86 -3.54
CA GLU A 228 19.07 -0.04 -3.57
C GLU A 228 20.17 -0.71 -4.39
N LYS A 229 20.40 -2.01 -4.18
CA LYS A 229 21.46 -2.80 -4.86
C LYS A 229 21.29 -2.82 -6.37
N ILE A 230 20.07 -2.85 -6.88
CA ILE A 230 19.79 -2.87 -8.33
C ILE A 230 19.48 -1.47 -8.89
N ASN A 231 19.60 -0.41 -8.07
CA ASN A 231 19.18 0.95 -8.41
C ASN A 231 17.75 1.01 -8.93
N TYR A 232 16.82 0.29 -8.26
CA TYR A 232 15.43 0.26 -8.66
C TYR A 232 14.82 1.67 -8.61
N PRO A 233 14.18 2.16 -9.69
CA PRO A 233 13.85 3.58 -9.82
C PRO A 233 12.74 4.06 -8.89
N LEU A 234 11.82 3.16 -8.50
CA LEU A 234 10.68 3.49 -7.64
C LEU A 234 10.88 2.89 -6.24
N ARG A 235 11.33 3.71 -5.29
CA ARG A 235 11.62 3.27 -3.91
C ARG A 235 10.35 3.19 -3.05
N VAL A 236 9.35 2.49 -3.53
CA VAL A 236 8.12 2.11 -2.82
C VAL A 236 8.21 0.63 -2.49
N LEU A 237 7.87 0.23 -1.27
CA LEU A 237 7.92 -1.18 -0.86
C LEU A 237 6.56 -1.89 -1.04
N GLN A 238 5.46 -1.15 -0.94
CA GLN A 238 4.13 -1.73 -1.19
C GLN A 238 4.04 -2.22 -2.63
N SER A 239 3.61 -3.46 -2.79
CA SER A 239 3.50 -4.13 -4.09
C SER A 239 4.83 -4.29 -4.86
N TYR A 240 5.97 -4.21 -4.16
CA TYR A 240 7.26 -4.50 -4.77
C TYR A 240 7.38 -5.99 -5.06
N GLU A 241 7.60 -6.33 -6.31
CA GLU A 241 7.73 -7.70 -6.78
C GLU A 241 9.20 -8.12 -6.84
N LEU A 242 9.51 -9.26 -6.23
CA LEU A 242 10.82 -9.90 -6.26
C LEU A 242 10.70 -11.20 -7.07
N SER A 243 11.62 -11.42 -8.01
CA SER A 243 11.74 -12.75 -8.60
C SER A 243 12.17 -13.76 -7.51
N VAL A 244 11.75 -15.02 -7.64
CA VAL A 244 12.15 -16.09 -6.72
C VAL A 244 13.68 -16.22 -6.67
N LYS A 245 14.35 -16.04 -7.81
CA LYS A 245 15.82 -16.05 -7.92
C LYS A 245 16.44 -14.92 -7.09
N ASP A 246 15.93 -13.71 -7.21
CA ASP A 246 16.47 -12.54 -6.49
C ASP A 246 16.20 -12.64 -5.00
N ALA A 247 14.99 -13.09 -4.61
CA ALA A 247 14.64 -13.30 -3.22
C ALA A 247 15.52 -14.37 -2.55
N SER A 248 15.77 -15.51 -3.23
CA SER A 248 16.70 -16.54 -2.76
C SER A 248 18.15 -16.01 -2.65
N ALA A 249 18.61 -15.25 -3.66
CA ALA A 249 19.95 -14.67 -3.62
C ALA A 249 20.10 -13.66 -2.47
N LEU A 250 19.07 -12.85 -2.23
CA LEU A 250 19.01 -11.88 -1.15
C LEU A 250 18.97 -12.56 0.23
N GLY A 251 18.17 -13.61 0.38
CA GLY A 251 18.11 -14.44 1.59
C GLY A 251 19.46 -15.04 1.94
N ARG A 252 20.10 -15.71 0.98
CA ARG A 252 21.45 -16.27 1.14
C ARG A 252 22.48 -15.19 1.45
N TRP A 253 22.42 -14.06 0.79
CA TRP A 253 23.31 -12.94 1.07
C TRP A 253 23.19 -12.46 2.52
N ALA A 254 21.97 -12.24 3.03
CA ALA A 254 21.76 -11.79 4.39
C ALA A 254 22.23 -12.83 5.43
N TYR A 255 21.98 -14.09 5.18
CA TYR A 255 22.35 -15.20 6.06
C TYR A 255 23.84 -15.51 6.07
N SER A 256 24.51 -15.54 4.90
CA SER A 256 25.92 -15.94 4.77
C SER A 256 26.91 -14.88 5.25
N HIS A 257 26.56 -13.60 5.19
CA HIS A 257 27.46 -12.51 5.52
C HIS A 257 27.28 -11.96 6.95
N GLY A 258 26.27 -12.46 7.67
CA GLY A 258 26.02 -12.12 9.06
C GLY A 258 25.72 -10.64 9.34
N ARG A 259 25.69 -10.31 10.63
CA ARG A 259 25.30 -9.00 11.15
C ARG A 259 26.23 -7.86 10.69
N GLU A 260 27.55 -8.07 10.66
CA GLU A 260 28.50 -6.98 10.38
C GLU A 260 28.33 -6.40 8.97
N ARG A 261 28.16 -7.24 7.97
CA ARG A 261 27.99 -6.77 6.58
C ARG A 261 26.64 -6.10 6.35
N VAL A 262 25.61 -6.55 7.06
CA VAL A 262 24.30 -5.90 7.06
C VAL A 262 24.36 -4.55 7.78
N LEU A 263 25.13 -4.43 8.87
CA LEU A 263 25.34 -3.18 9.59
C LEU A 263 26.05 -2.12 8.74
N ASN A 264 26.97 -2.54 7.88
CA ASN A 264 27.71 -1.67 7.00
C ASN A 264 26.90 -1.18 5.79
N TRP A 265 25.62 -1.63 5.67
CA TRP A 265 24.75 -1.13 4.62
C TRP A 265 24.30 0.30 4.93
N PRO A 266 24.40 1.25 3.96
CA PRO A 266 24.02 2.64 4.17
C PRO A 266 22.60 2.79 4.75
N GLY A 267 22.43 3.57 5.81
CA GLY A 267 21.14 3.79 6.46
C GLY A 267 20.59 2.63 7.31
N MET A 268 21.33 1.52 7.44
CA MET A 268 20.93 0.41 8.29
C MET A 268 21.12 0.76 9.77
N ARG A 269 20.06 0.57 10.56
CA ARG A 269 20.11 0.73 12.03
C ARG A 269 20.53 -0.60 12.67
N SER A 270 21.41 -0.56 13.67
CA SER A 270 21.97 -1.74 14.34
C SER A 270 20.93 -2.77 14.77
N ARG A 271 19.83 -2.34 15.39
CA ARG A 271 18.74 -3.23 15.81
C ARG A 271 17.99 -3.93 14.68
N ARG A 272 17.99 -3.37 13.46
CA ARG A 272 17.38 -4.01 12.28
C ARG A 272 18.32 -5.06 11.71
N ALA A 273 19.62 -4.79 11.73
CA ALA A 273 20.63 -5.71 11.26
C ALA A 273 20.69 -7.03 12.05
N GLU A 274 20.26 -7.02 13.30
CA GLU A 274 20.28 -8.20 14.17
C GLU A 274 19.34 -9.32 13.69
N THR A 275 18.19 -8.98 13.14
CA THR A 275 17.18 -9.96 12.72
C THR A 275 17.25 -10.34 11.23
N LEU A 276 17.99 -9.60 10.41
CA LEU A 276 18.03 -9.80 8.96
C LEU A 276 18.67 -11.13 8.52
N PRO A 277 19.77 -11.63 9.13
CA PRO A 277 20.31 -12.94 8.78
C PRO A 277 19.31 -14.06 8.98
N TYR A 278 18.59 -14.04 10.09
CA TYR A 278 17.52 -15.00 10.36
C TYR A 278 16.37 -14.90 9.36
N ALA A 279 15.90 -13.67 9.10
CA ALA A 279 14.83 -13.44 8.14
C ALA A 279 15.22 -13.90 6.72
N GLY A 280 16.49 -13.76 6.35
CA GLY A 280 17.02 -14.28 5.09
C GLY A 280 17.03 -15.80 5.03
N TYR A 281 17.43 -16.46 6.11
CA TYR A 281 17.38 -17.92 6.22
C TYR A 281 15.93 -18.45 6.14
N LEU A 282 15.02 -17.85 6.93
CA LEU A 282 13.62 -18.26 6.93
C LEU A 282 12.96 -18.05 5.55
N LEU A 283 13.27 -16.95 4.87
CA LEU A 283 12.82 -16.70 3.51
C LEU A 283 13.26 -17.80 2.55
N GLU A 284 14.53 -18.23 2.63
CA GLU A 284 15.03 -19.32 1.79
C GLU A 284 14.26 -20.63 2.05
N LYS A 285 14.00 -20.97 3.32
CA LYS A 285 13.24 -22.18 3.69
C LYS A 285 11.78 -22.11 3.25
N LEU A 286 11.14 -20.96 3.35
CA LEU A 286 9.79 -20.76 2.80
C LEU A 286 9.77 -20.92 1.27
N ILE A 287 10.76 -20.37 0.56
CA ILE A 287 10.87 -20.51 -0.90
C ILE A 287 11.07 -21.99 -1.29
N GLU A 288 11.93 -22.73 -0.56
CA GLU A 288 12.17 -24.16 -0.80
C GLU A 288 10.91 -25.01 -0.60
N GLY A 289 10.14 -24.75 0.46
CA GLY A 289 8.92 -25.49 0.78
C GLY A 289 7.72 -25.14 -0.11
N ILE A 290 7.50 -23.83 -0.37
CA ILE A 290 6.33 -23.32 -1.12
C ILE A 290 6.57 -23.36 -2.63
N LYS A 291 7.82 -23.17 -3.09
CA LYS A 291 8.16 -23.00 -4.52
C LYS A 291 7.25 -21.96 -5.19
N PRO A 292 7.18 -20.73 -4.66
CA PRO A 292 6.22 -19.73 -5.13
C PRO A 292 6.49 -19.34 -6.59
N LYS A 293 5.44 -18.89 -7.31
CA LYS A 293 5.61 -18.36 -8.67
C LYS A 293 6.24 -16.98 -8.68
N ASN A 294 5.91 -16.14 -7.69
CA ASN A 294 6.46 -14.81 -7.46
C ASN A 294 6.37 -14.43 -5.97
N ILE A 295 7.07 -13.39 -5.60
CA ILE A 295 7.13 -12.89 -4.23
C ILE A 295 6.80 -11.40 -4.24
N ILE A 296 5.85 -10.97 -3.41
CA ILE A 296 5.39 -9.59 -3.33
C ILE A 296 5.55 -9.06 -1.91
N ILE A 297 6.08 -7.86 -1.76
CA ILE A 297 6.24 -7.20 -0.48
C ILE A 297 4.98 -6.42 -0.13
N SER A 298 4.49 -6.59 1.11
CA SER A 298 3.43 -5.76 1.66
C SER A 298 3.93 -4.87 2.81
N GLN A 299 3.49 -3.61 2.79
CA GLN A 299 3.73 -2.68 3.89
C GLN A 299 2.63 -2.74 4.95
N THR A 300 1.49 -3.30 4.60
CA THR A 300 0.31 -3.47 5.45
C THR A 300 0.32 -4.84 6.13
N GLY A 301 -0.30 -4.93 7.30
CA GLY A 301 -0.38 -6.13 8.11
C GLY A 301 -1.40 -5.95 9.24
N LEU A 302 -1.13 -6.46 10.43
CA LEU A 302 -2.04 -6.47 11.59
C LEU A 302 -2.76 -5.11 11.83
N ARG A 303 -2.05 -4.00 11.79
CA ARG A 303 -2.60 -2.67 12.09
C ARG A 303 -3.63 -2.22 11.06
N GLU A 304 -3.29 -2.36 9.81
CA GLU A 304 -4.17 -2.04 8.69
C GLU A 304 -5.34 -3.03 8.64
N GLY A 305 -5.10 -4.28 9.06
CA GLY A 305 -6.14 -5.29 9.22
C GLY A 305 -7.15 -4.95 10.30
N LEU A 306 -6.72 -4.46 11.46
CA LEU A 306 -7.62 -3.96 12.51
C LEU A 306 -8.52 -2.83 12.01
N VAL A 307 -7.96 -1.88 11.25
CA VAL A 307 -8.75 -0.80 10.65
C VAL A 307 -9.77 -1.35 9.67
N TYR A 308 -9.33 -2.20 8.73
CA TYR A 308 -10.19 -2.78 7.70
C TYR A 308 -11.28 -3.67 8.29
N ASP A 309 -10.93 -4.50 9.28
CA ASP A 309 -11.88 -5.37 9.97
C ASP A 309 -12.99 -4.59 10.70
N SER A 310 -12.65 -3.41 11.25
CA SER A 310 -13.62 -2.52 11.92
C SER A 310 -14.58 -1.80 10.97
N MET A 311 -14.37 -1.88 9.64
CA MET A 311 -15.26 -1.27 8.65
C MET A 311 -16.53 -2.09 8.46
N SER A 312 -17.65 -1.41 8.15
CA SER A 312 -18.86 -2.09 7.72
C SER A 312 -18.66 -2.80 6.37
N GLU A 313 -19.44 -3.86 6.12
CA GLU A 313 -19.38 -4.58 4.85
C GLU A 313 -19.65 -3.67 3.64
N GLY A 314 -20.54 -2.68 3.81
CA GLY A 314 -20.78 -1.68 2.77
C GLY A 314 -19.57 -0.82 2.43
N LEU A 315 -18.71 -0.51 3.41
CA LEU A 315 -17.44 0.19 3.17
C LEU A 315 -16.39 -0.74 2.54
N LYS A 316 -16.28 -1.98 3.02
CA LYS A 316 -15.35 -2.97 2.44
C LYS A 316 -15.65 -3.29 0.97
N ALA A 317 -16.92 -3.25 0.58
CA ALA A 317 -17.37 -3.47 -0.79
C ALA A 317 -17.04 -2.30 -1.75
N ARG A 318 -16.66 -1.13 -1.24
CA ARG A 318 -16.28 0.02 -2.09
C ARG A 318 -14.90 -0.19 -2.69
N ASN A 319 -14.67 0.43 -3.85
CA ASN A 319 -13.34 0.44 -4.46
C ASN A 319 -12.41 1.40 -3.72
N SER A 320 -11.46 0.86 -2.96
CA SER A 320 -10.53 1.62 -2.13
C SER A 320 -9.61 2.54 -2.94
N LEU A 321 -9.24 2.16 -4.18
CA LEU A 321 -8.46 3.03 -5.07
C LEU A 321 -9.26 4.29 -5.46
N PHE A 322 -10.53 4.13 -5.81
CA PHE A 322 -11.37 5.26 -6.23
C PHE A 322 -11.64 6.20 -5.05
N ASP A 323 -11.89 5.66 -3.88
CA ASP A 323 -12.04 6.47 -2.66
C ASP A 323 -10.71 7.16 -2.31
N GLY A 324 -9.56 6.49 -2.46
CA GLY A 324 -8.24 7.09 -2.29
C GLY A 324 -7.96 8.22 -3.28
N CYS A 325 -8.38 8.08 -4.53
CA CYS A 325 -8.25 9.15 -5.53
C CYS A 325 -9.14 10.36 -5.20
N ARG A 326 -10.39 10.13 -4.76
CA ARG A 326 -11.29 11.20 -4.31
C ARG A 326 -10.76 11.91 -3.08
N ASP A 327 -10.24 11.15 -2.12
CA ASP A 327 -9.62 11.68 -0.90
C ASP A 327 -8.42 12.57 -1.23
N LEU A 328 -7.51 12.10 -2.08
CA LEU A 328 -6.36 12.87 -2.52
C LEU A 328 -6.77 14.18 -3.25
N ALA A 329 -7.90 14.16 -3.97
CA ALA A 329 -8.45 15.31 -4.70
C ALA A 329 -9.42 16.17 -3.86
N ARG A 330 -9.78 15.80 -2.64
CA ARG A 330 -10.86 16.43 -1.84
C ARG A 330 -10.67 17.92 -1.54
N GLY A 331 -9.44 18.41 -1.58
CA GLY A 331 -9.17 19.86 -1.50
C GLY A 331 -9.79 20.67 -2.64
N ASN A 332 -10.39 20.01 -3.64
CA ASN A 332 -11.09 20.62 -4.77
C ASN A 332 -12.39 19.85 -5.06
N LEU A 333 -13.46 20.15 -4.34
CA LEU A 333 -14.76 19.48 -4.47
C LEU A 333 -15.31 19.49 -5.91
N GLN A 334 -15.12 20.59 -6.65
CA GLN A 334 -15.51 20.68 -8.06
C GLN A 334 -14.80 19.63 -8.91
N ALA A 335 -13.54 19.30 -8.60
CA ALA A 335 -12.81 18.28 -9.31
C ALA A 335 -13.32 16.87 -8.99
N VAL A 336 -13.72 16.61 -7.75
CA VAL A 336 -14.29 15.32 -7.34
C VAL A 336 -15.60 15.08 -8.10
N HIS A 337 -16.49 16.08 -8.20
CA HIS A 337 -17.75 15.96 -8.95
C HIS A 337 -17.56 15.87 -10.47
N PHE A 338 -16.47 16.39 -10.99
CA PHE A 338 -16.16 16.36 -12.44
C PHE A 338 -15.60 15.00 -12.91
N GLY A 339 -15.10 14.18 -12.00
CA GLY A 339 -14.41 12.93 -12.34
C GLY A 339 -15.27 11.91 -13.07
N GLU A 340 -16.47 11.63 -12.58
CA GLU A 340 -17.40 10.69 -13.20
C GLU A 340 -17.92 11.16 -14.58
N PRO A 341 -18.36 12.43 -14.75
CA PRO A 341 -18.65 12.97 -16.06
C PRO A 341 -17.47 12.90 -17.05
N LEU A 342 -16.25 13.15 -16.59
CA LEU A 342 -15.06 13.06 -17.44
C LEU A 342 -14.78 11.62 -17.86
N TYR A 343 -14.99 10.64 -16.99
CA TYR A 343 -14.87 9.23 -17.32
C TYR A 343 -15.86 8.83 -18.43
N LYS A 344 -17.13 9.24 -18.30
CA LYS A 344 -18.18 9.02 -19.33
C LYS A 344 -17.86 9.71 -20.67
N PHE A 345 -17.33 10.93 -20.63
CA PHE A 345 -16.90 11.65 -21.83
C PHE A 345 -15.85 10.87 -22.63
N LEU A 346 -15.00 10.09 -21.98
CA LEU A 346 -13.95 9.29 -22.60
C LEU A 346 -14.41 7.90 -23.02
N GLU A 347 -15.57 7.43 -22.57
CA GLU A 347 -15.96 6.02 -22.63
C GLU A 347 -15.98 5.46 -24.05
N GLU A 348 -16.60 6.16 -24.99
CA GLU A 348 -16.71 5.68 -26.37
C GLU A 348 -15.35 5.71 -27.08
N SER A 349 -14.64 6.82 -27.02
CA SER A 349 -13.33 6.93 -27.67
C SER A 349 -12.29 5.97 -27.09
N ALA A 350 -12.39 5.64 -25.80
CA ALA A 350 -11.46 4.75 -25.11
C ALA A 350 -11.53 3.30 -25.61
N LYS A 351 -12.65 2.87 -26.20
CA LYS A 351 -12.79 1.53 -26.80
C LYS A 351 -11.87 1.32 -27.99
N GLU A 352 -11.53 2.42 -28.68
CA GLU A 352 -10.70 2.44 -29.88
C GLU A 352 -9.24 2.87 -29.62
N PHE A 353 -8.91 3.21 -28.38
CA PHE A 353 -7.52 3.51 -28.03
C PHE A 353 -6.67 2.23 -28.01
N PRO A 354 -5.37 2.32 -28.28
CA PRO A 354 -4.49 1.14 -28.20
C PRO A 354 -4.56 0.50 -26.82
N LEU A 355 -4.88 -0.78 -26.76
CA LEU A 355 -4.89 -1.56 -25.52
C LEU A 355 -3.45 -1.89 -25.13
N SER A 356 -3.02 -1.44 -23.97
CA SER A 356 -1.66 -1.63 -23.45
C SER A 356 -1.59 -2.49 -22.18
N LEU A 357 -2.70 -2.52 -21.45
CA LEU A 357 -2.97 -3.41 -20.33
C LEU A 357 -4.18 -4.28 -20.65
N ASP A 358 -4.60 -5.16 -19.76
CA ASP A 358 -5.91 -5.77 -19.88
C ASP A 358 -7.04 -4.73 -19.72
N VAL A 359 -8.21 -5.03 -20.29
CA VAL A 359 -9.35 -4.10 -20.34
C VAL A 359 -9.79 -3.64 -18.97
N GLU A 360 -9.78 -4.52 -17.98
CA GLU A 360 -10.21 -4.21 -16.62
C GLU A 360 -9.25 -3.19 -15.95
N ASN A 361 -7.95 -3.43 -16.03
CA ASN A 361 -6.94 -2.53 -15.49
C ASN A 361 -6.91 -1.19 -16.21
N GLU A 362 -7.07 -1.15 -17.54
CA GLU A 362 -7.17 0.12 -18.26
C GLU A 362 -8.39 0.94 -17.82
N ASN A 363 -9.56 0.32 -17.71
CA ASN A 363 -10.77 0.98 -17.22
C ASN A 363 -10.61 1.50 -15.80
N LYS A 364 -10.05 0.68 -14.92
CA LYS A 364 -9.74 1.05 -13.53
C LYS A 364 -8.83 2.29 -13.47
N LEU A 365 -7.72 2.29 -14.20
CA LEU A 365 -6.74 3.38 -14.16
C LEU A 365 -7.27 4.66 -14.83
N ARG A 366 -8.02 4.54 -15.91
CA ARG A 366 -8.72 5.66 -16.55
C ARG A 366 -9.71 6.32 -15.58
N GLN A 367 -10.52 5.54 -14.89
CA GLN A 367 -11.48 6.05 -13.91
C GLN A 367 -10.77 6.71 -12.72
N ALA A 368 -9.74 6.09 -12.19
CA ALA A 368 -8.89 6.66 -11.14
C ALA A 368 -8.28 8.01 -11.57
N ALA A 369 -7.76 8.10 -12.80
CA ALA A 369 -7.22 9.34 -13.35
C ALA A 369 -8.28 10.44 -13.47
N CYS A 370 -9.50 10.10 -13.86
CA CYS A 370 -10.60 11.06 -13.95
C CYS A 370 -10.97 11.63 -12.56
N PHE A 371 -10.99 10.82 -11.50
CA PHE A 371 -11.19 11.31 -10.13
C PHE A 371 -10.07 12.24 -9.66
N LEU A 372 -8.86 12.07 -10.17
CA LEU A 372 -7.70 12.92 -9.88
C LEU A 372 -7.54 14.12 -10.82
N ALA A 373 -8.42 14.32 -11.80
CA ALA A 373 -8.27 15.32 -12.86
C ALA A 373 -8.10 16.79 -12.35
N GLY A 374 -8.51 17.08 -11.13
CA GLY A 374 -8.38 18.40 -10.49
C GLY A 374 -7.28 18.52 -9.45
N TYR A 375 -6.58 17.44 -9.15
CA TYR A 375 -5.64 17.35 -8.05
C TYR A 375 -4.55 18.43 -8.05
N GLY A 376 -3.97 18.73 -9.21
CA GLY A 376 -2.91 19.74 -9.35
C GLY A 376 -3.35 21.21 -9.38
N LYS A 377 -4.63 21.54 -9.15
CA LYS A 377 -5.15 22.93 -9.33
C LYS A 377 -4.44 23.95 -8.44
N GLY A 378 -4.08 23.59 -7.22
CA GLY A 378 -3.38 24.45 -6.27
C GLY A 378 -1.86 24.54 -6.43
N LEU A 379 -1.28 23.77 -7.36
CA LEU A 379 0.17 23.73 -7.60
C LEU A 379 0.60 24.83 -8.58
N ASN A 380 1.87 25.24 -8.46
CA ASN A 380 2.46 26.23 -9.37
C ASN A 380 2.30 25.77 -10.84
N PRO A 381 1.71 26.63 -11.73
CA PRO A 381 1.40 26.26 -13.11
C PRO A 381 2.60 25.76 -13.93
N ASP A 382 3.79 26.30 -13.69
CA ASP A 382 4.99 25.97 -14.47
C ASP A 382 5.54 24.58 -14.16
N TYR A 383 5.33 24.12 -12.93
CA TYR A 383 5.82 22.82 -12.43
C TYR A 383 4.69 21.80 -12.15
N ARG A 384 3.46 22.19 -12.46
CA ARG A 384 2.26 21.40 -12.08
C ARG A 384 2.28 19.98 -12.60
N ALA A 385 2.67 19.79 -13.84
CA ALA A 385 2.66 18.48 -14.47
C ALA A 385 3.63 17.52 -13.75
N GLU A 386 4.85 17.97 -13.49
CA GLU A 386 5.91 17.22 -12.81
C GLU A 386 5.55 16.95 -11.35
N LEU A 387 5.03 17.96 -10.65
CA LEU A 387 4.60 17.81 -9.25
C LEU A 387 3.41 16.84 -9.11
N VAL A 388 2.47 16.87 -10.05
CA VAL A 388 1.36 15.90 -10.07
C VAL A 388 1.88 14.49 -10.32
N PHE A 389 2.81 14.31 -11.25
CA PHE A 389 3.44 13.02 -11.49
C PHE A 389 4.10 12.48 -10.23
N ASP A 390 4.98 13.25 -9.60
CA ASP A 390 5.69 12.83 -8.39
C ASP A 390 4.73 12.54 -7.23
N ASN A 391 3.77 13.42 -7.00
CA ASN A 391 2.82 13.24 -5.92
C ASN A 391 1.97 11.97 -6.09
N VAL A 392 1.55 11.64 -7.30
CA VAL A 392 0.72 10.44 -7.57
C VAL A 392 1.55 9.16 -7.55
N VAL A 393 2.77 9.20 -8.09
CA VAL A 393 3.70 8.05 -8.04
C VAL A 393 3.98 7.63 -6.60
N TYR A 394 4.11 8.58 -5.68
CA TYR A 394 4.42 8.29 -4.27
C TYR A 394 3.20 8.34 -3.34
N ALA A 395 2.00 8.65 -3.85
CA ALA A 395 0.79 8.66 -3.02
C ALA A 395 0.51 7.29 -2.38
N PRO A 396 -0.03 7.23 -1.16
CA PRO A 396 -0.39 5.98 -0.49
C PRO A 396 -1.71 5.40 -1.04
N LEU A 397 -1.84 5.35 -2.38
CA LEU A 397 -3.01 4.77 -3.03
C LEU A 397 -2.96 3.24 -2.98
N PRO A 398 -4.03 2.58 -2.52
CA PRO A 398 -4.14 1.12 -2.51
C PRO A 398 -4.37 0.55 -3.91
N ALA A 399 -4.34 -0.77 -4.02
CA ALA A 399 -4.71 -1.54 -5.21
C ALA A 399 -3.94 -1.18 -6.49
N LEU A 400 -2.69 -0.72 -6.35
CA LEU A 400 -1.80 -0.39 -7.46
C LEU A 400 -0.48 -1.17 -7.38
N THR A 401 -0.11 -1.82 -8.48
CA THR A 401 1.25 -2.29 -8.74
C THR A 401 2.17 -1.10 -9.05
N HIS A 402 3.48 -1.32 -9.09
CA HIS A 402 4.43 -0.27 -9.47
C HIS A 402 4.19 0.25 -10.90
N LYS A 403 3.90 -0.62 -11.84
CA LYS A 403 3.56 -0.24 -13.23
C LYS A 403 2.30 0.60 -13.30
N GLU A 404 1.21 0.14 -12.67
CA GLU A 404 -0.06 0.86 -12.64
C GLU A 404 0.07 2.24 -11.99
N ARG A 405 0.89 2.36 -10.93
CA ARG A 405 1.19 3.62 -10.27
C ARG A 405 1.87 4.63 -11.21
N VAL A 406 2.87 4.18 -11.96
CA VAL A 406 3.56 5.01 -12.95
C VAL A 406 2.64 5.35 -14.13
N TYR A 407 1.83 4.40 -14.57
CA TYR A 407 0.84 4.58 -15.65
C TYR A 407 -0.18 5.66 -15.27
N LEU A 408 -0.78 5.56 -14.08
CA LEU A 408 -1.73 6.56 -13.56
C LEU A 408 -1.09 7.95 -13.45
N ALA A 409 0.13 8.03 -12.93
CA ALA A 409 0.87 9.28 -12.83
C ALA A 409 1.15 9.91 -14.20
N LEU A 410 1.47 9.09 -15.21
CA LEU A 410 1.73 9.55 -16.58
C LEU A 410 0.45 10.02 -17.29
N ILE A 411 -0.70 9.37 -17.06
CA ILE A 411 -2.01 9.89 -17.51
C ILE A 411 -2.21 11.30 -16.97
N LEU A 412 -2.05 11.48 -15.66
CA LEU A 412 -2.28 12.77 -15.02
C LEU A 412 -1.28 13.84 -15.45
N HIS A 413 0.01 13.51 -15.55
CA HIS A 413 1.01 14.41 -16.12
C HIS A 413 0.56 14.92 -17.49
N SER A 414 0.13 14.02 -18.38
CA SER A 414 -0.26 14.35 -19.76
C SER A 414 -1.57 15.15 -19.83
N SER A 415 -2.40 15.12 -18.78
CA SER A 415 -3.57 15.98 -18.67
C SER A 415 -3.22 17.47 -18.44
N TYR A 416 -2.00 17.74 -17.94
CA TYR A 416 -1.52 19.11 -17.68
C TYR A 416 -0.56 19.63 -18.76
N THR A 417 0.20 18.78 -19.43
CA THR A 417 1.18 19.18 -20.45
C THR A 417 1.02 18.41 -21.77
N SER A 418 1.38 19.02 -22.89
CA SER A 418 1.52 18.35 -24.20
C SER A 418 2.99 18.09 -24.56
N LYS A 419 3.92 18.45 -23.67
CA LYS A 419 5.33 18.09 -23.78
C LYS A 419 5.47 16.57 -23.61
N GLY A 420 6.61 16.03 -23.86
CA GLY A 420 6.92 14.62 -23.61
C GLY A 420 6.66 14.20 -22.14
N PRO A 421 6.95 12.96 -21.78
CA PRO A 421 6.96 12.54 -20.38
C PRO A 421 7.99 13.35 -19.57
N PRO A 422 7.93 13.34 -18.21
CA PRO A 422 8.85 14.12 -17.38
C PRO A 422 10.31 13.69 -17.63
N GLU A 423 11.14 14.60 -18.11
CA GLU A 423 12.54 14.31 -18.53
C GLU A 423 13.40 13.77 -17.38
N ASN A 424 13.25 14.33 -16.18
CA ASN A 424 14.01 13.94 -14.98
C ASN A 424 13.48 12.67 -14.29
N ARG A 425 12.57 11.91 -14.92
CA ARG A 425 11.94 10.69 -14.39
C ARG A 425 11.98 9.53 -15.39
N SER A 426 12.91 9.58 -16.36
CA SER A 426 13.05 8.56 -17.41
C SER A 426 13.20 7.14 -16.85
N GLU A 427 13.93 6.96 -15.75
CA GLU A 427 14.10 5.66 -15.12
C GLU A 427 12.78 5.12 -14.54
N ILE A 428 11.99 5.97 -13.88
CA ILE A 428 10.67 5.57 -13.34
C ILE A 428 9.72 5.24 -14.50
N ILE A 429 9.71 6.06 -15.54
CA ILE A 429 8.88 5.86 -16.74
C ILE A 429 9.30 4.62 -17.51
N GLY A 430 10.59 4.26 -17.46
CA GLY A 430 11.13 3.01 -18.03
C GLY A 430 10.58 1.73 -17.40
N LEU A 431 9.80 1.80 -16.32
CA LEU A 431 9.00 0.67 -15.83
C LEU A 431 7.83 0.33 -16.76
N LEU A 432 7.46 1.25 -17.66
CA LEU A 432 6.43 1.08 -18.67
C LEU A 432 7.06 0.79 -20.04
N SER A 433 6.45 -0.10 -20.80
CA SER A 433 6.76 -0.28 -22.22
C SER A 433 6.39 0.96 -23.04
N ASP A 434 6.91 1.08 -24.25
CA ASP A 434 6.60 2.20 -25.16
C ASP A 434 5.09 2.30 -25.46
N LEU A 435 4.41 1.16 -25.59
CA LEU A 435 2.97 1.12 -25.80
C LEU A 435 2.21 1.64 -24.58
N GLU A 436 2.57 1.19 -23.36
CA GLU A 436 1.97 1.66 -22.10
C GLU A 436 2.18 3.17 -21.92
N GLN A 437 3.39 3.68 -22.18
CA GLN A 437 3.70 5.11 -22.12
C GLN A 437 2.83 5.91 -23.11
N ARG A 438 2.72 5.43 -24.34
CA ARG A 438 1.92 6.08 -25.39
C ARG A 438 0.44 6.08 -25.03
N THR A 439 -0.13 4.96 -24.60
CA THR A 439 -1.54 4.84 -24.22
C THR A 439 -1.89 5.70 -23.02
N ALA A 440 -1.06 5.73 -21.98
CA ALA A 440 -1.23 6.64 -20.84
C ALA A 440 -1.28 8.11 -21.29
N ARG A 441 -0.43 8.50 -22.22
CA ARG A 441 -0.41 9.88 -22.78
C ARG A 441 -1.63 10.17 -23.63
N ILE A 442 -2.16 9.20 -24.37
CA ILE A 442 -3.43 9.33 -25.10
C ILE A 442 -4.56 9.64 -24.12
N TYR A 443 -4.73 8.82 -23.07
CA TYR A 443 -5.75 9.06 -22.04
C TYR A 443 -5.61 10.46 -21.39
N GLY A 444 -4.42 10.82 -20.94
CA GLY A 444 -4.20 12.13 -20.31
C GLY A 444 -4.48 13.31 -21.26
N THR A 445 -4.11 13.17 -22.55
CA THR A 445 -4.37 14.21 -23.54
C THR A 445 -5.86 14.29 -23.91
N ALA A 446 -6.57 13.15 -24.00
CA ALA A 446 -8.01 13.09 -24.20
C ALA A 446 -8.78 13.73 -23.02
N MET A 447 -8.39 13.42 -21.77
CA MET A 447 -8.88 14.13 -20.57
C MET A 447 -8.71 15.64 -20.71
N ARG A 448 -7.54 16.10 -21.19
CA ARG A 448 -7.26 17.51 -21.37
C ARG A 448 -8.15 18.17 -22.40
N VAL A 449 -8.55 17.47 -23.46
CA VAL A 449 -9.54 17.98 -24.43
C VAL A 449 -10.84 18.29 -23.70
N GLY A 450 -11.43 17.33 -22.98
CA GLY A 450 -12.66 17.52 -22.22
C GLY A 450 -12.57 18.65 -21.18
N ILE A 451 -11.46 18.67 -20.40
CA ILE A 451 -11.20 19.68 -19.38
C ILE A 451 -11.14 21.10 -19.97
N VAL A 452 -10.47 21.27 -21.12
CA VAL A 452 -10.30 22.59 -21.74
C VAL A 452 -11.57 23.03 -22.44
N ALA A 453 -12.26 22.10 -23.11
CA ALA A 453 -13.49 22.41 -23.86
C ALA A 453 -14.65 22.78 -22.92
N SER A 454 -14.79 22.09 -21.78
CA SER A 454 -15.88 22.36 -20.83
C SER A 454 -15.56 23.42 -19.78
N GLY A 455 -14.32 23.91 -19.70
CA GLY A 455 -13.91 24.75 -18.59
C GLY A 455 -14.05 24.10 -17.21
N ARG A 456 -14.10 22.77 -17.14
CA ARG A 456 -14.35 21.94 -15.95
C ARG A 456 -15.79 22.06 -15.41
N THR A 457 -16.76 22.36 -16.23
CA THR A 457 -18.16 22.32 -15.85
C THR A 457 -18.83 21.07 -16.42
N VAL A 458 -19.67 20.43 -15.60
CA VAL A 458 -20.34 19.17 -15.94
C VAL A 458 -21.31 19.37 -17.09
N ASP A 459 -22.13 20.44 -17.01
CA ASP A 459 -23.17 20.71 -18.00
C ASP A 459 -22.57 20.91 -19.41
N LEU A 460 -21.49 21.70 -19.51
CA LEU A 460 -20.81 21.90 -20.80
C LEU A 460 -20.10 20.62 -21.29
N LEU A 461 -19.55 19.80 -20.39
CA LEU A 461 -18.94 18.54 -20.78
C LEU A 461 -19.98 17.56 -21.34
N SER A 462 -21.19 17.55 -20.77
CA SER A 462 -22.29 16.69 -21.21
C SER A 462 -22.86 17.06 -22.59
N SER A 463 -22.60 18.30 -23.07
CA SER A 463 -22.96 18.76 -24.41
C SER A 463 -21.96 18.34 -25.49
N MET A 464 -20.93 17.58 -25.13
CA MET A 464 -19.85 17.17 -26.02
C MET A 464 -19.64 15.66 -26.01
N ARG A 465 -19.14 15.14 -27.14
CA ARG A 465 -18.74 13.73 -27.28
C ARG A 465 -17.42 13.66 -28.02
N LEU A 466 -16.45 12.96 -27.43
CA LEU A 466 -15.20 12.61 -28.11
C LEU A 466 -15.41 11.26 -28.82
N GLU A 467 -15.18 11.21 -30.09
CA GLU A 467 -15.40 10.02 -30.93
C GLU A 467 -14.10 9.64 -31.65
N LEU A 468 -13.84 8.35 -31.69
CA LEU A 468 -12.77 7.75 -32.49
C LEU A 468 -13.35 6.54 -33.21
N ILE A 469 -13.41 6.57 -34.55
CA ILE A 469 -13.88 5.47 -35.39
C ILE A 469 -12.89 5.31 -36.53
N ASP A 470 -12.44 4.10 -36.81
CA ASP A 470 -11.49 3.80 -37.90
C ASP A 470 -10.28 4.74 -37.94
N SER A 471 -9.73 5.04 -36.75
CA SER A 471 -8.63 6.01 -36.53
C SER A 471 -8.98 7.45 -36.89
N GLN A 472 -10.24 7.79 -37.11
CA GLN A 472 -10.72 9.16 -37.33
C GLN A 472 -11.22 9.75 -36.02
N LEU A 473 -10.57 10.82 -35.58
CA LEU A 473 -10.85 11.49 -34.32
C LEU A 473 -11.71 12.74 -34.54
N ALA A 474 -12.81 12.83 -33.81
CA ALA A 474 -13.70 13.98 -33.84
C ALA A 474 -14.11 14.42 -32.41
N LEU A 475 -14.37 15.71 -32.24
CA LEU A 475 -15.06 16.25 -31.06
C LEU A 475 -16.38 16.84 -31.52
N HIS A 476 -17.47 16.20 -31.18
CA HIS A 476 -18.81 16.70 -31.44
C HIS A 476 -19.25 17.63 -30.31
N VAL A 477 -19.76 18.79 -30.64
CA VAL A 477 -20.29 19.79 -29.71
C VAL A 477 -21.72 20.12 -30.13
N ALA A 478 -22.64 20.15 -29.19
CA ALA A 478 -24.03 20.50 -29.49
C ALA A 478 -24.12 21.89 -30.17
N PRO A 479 -24.99 22.08 -31.20
CA PRO A 479 -25.00 23.30 -32.00
C PRO A 479 -25.12 24.60 -31.19
N GLU A 480 -25.89 24.60 -30.12
CA GLU A 480 -26.09 25.72 -29.21
C GLU A 480 -24.83 26.10 -28.41
N PHE A 481 -23.81 25.24 -28.40
CA PHE A 481 -22.54 25.46 -27.70
C PHE A 481 -21.34 25.46 -28.67
N SER A 482 -21.55 25.75 -29.96
CA SER A 482 -20.52 25.69 -30.99
C SER A 482 -19.28 26.53 -30.69
N GLU A 483 -19.41 27.65 -29.93
CA GLU A 483 -18.31 28.51 -29.50
C GLU A 483 -17.29 27.78 -28.59
N LEU A 484 -17.69 26.68 -27.95
CA LEU A 484 -16.75 25.86 -27.16
C LEU A 484 -15.69 25.20 -28.04
N TYR A 485 -15.96 24.99 -29.37
CA TYR A 485 -14.98 24.46 -30.31
C TYR A 485 -13.97 25.53 -30.76
N SER A 486 -13.33 26.16 -29.79
CA SER A 486 -12.36 27.25 -29.94
C SER A 486 -11.02 26.78 -30.55
N GLY A 487 -10.21 27.73 -31.01
CA GLY A 487 -8.84 27.45 -31.49
C GLY A 487 -7.97 26.72 -30.47
N ARG A 488 -8.19 26.97 -29.16
CA ARG A 488 -7.49 26.27 -28.07
C ARG A 488 -7.90 24.79 -27.98
N VAL A 489 -9.16 24.48 -28.15
CA VAL A 489 -9.68 23.12 -28.18
C VAL A 489 -9.19 22.38 -29.41
N LYS A 490 -9.26 23.02 -30.61
CA LYS A 490 -8.71 22.47 -31.87
C LYS A 490 -7.23 22.10 -31.73
N TYR A 491 -6.44 22.96 -31.07
CA TYR A 491 -5.04 22.66 -30.82
C TYR A 491 -4.86 21.42 -29.92
N ARG A 492 -5.70 21.25 -28.87
CA ARG A 492 -5.63 20.06 -27.98
C ARG A 492 -6.03 18.79 -28.72
N LEU A 493 -7.07 18.86 -29.54
CA LEU A 493 -7.51 17.74 -30.36
C LEU A 493 -6.41 17.31 -31.36
N LYS A 494 -5.75 18.31 -32.01
CA LYS A 494 -4.59 18.04 -32.88
C LYS A 494 -3.44 17.35 -32.13
N LYS A 495 -3.18 17.72 -30.88
CA LYS A 495 -2.15 17.06 -30.06
C LYS A 495 -2.54 15.62 -29.69
N LEU A 496 -3.81 15.37 -29.38
CA LEU A 496 -4.32 14.00 -29.18
C LEU A 496 -4.14 13.15 -30.43
N ALA A 497 -4.54 13.68 -31.59
CA ALA A 497 -4.36 12.99 -32.87
C ALA A 497 -2.88 12.66 -33.17
N GLN A 498 -1.97 13.60 -32.91
CA GLN A 498 -0.51 13.37 -33.09
C GLN A 498 0.01 12.24 -32.19
N ILE A 499 -0.33 12.23 -30.90
CA ILE A 499 0.13 11.22 -29.94
C ILE A 499 -0.48 9.85 -30.28
N GLY A 500 -1.78 9.82 -30.59
CA GLY A 500 -2.53 8.61 -30.93
C GLY A 500 -2.26 8.10 -32.33
N GLN A 501 -1.62 8.90 -33.23
CA GLN A 501 -1.51 8.65 -34.68
C GLN A 501 -2.88 8.52 -35.33
N PHE A 502 -3.83 9.36 -34.90
CA PHE A 502 -5.18 9.45 -35.45
C PHE A 502 -5.27 10.53 -36.52
N THR A 503 -6.24 10.38 -37.43
CA THR A 503 -6.59 11.41 -38.41
C THR A 503 -7.71 12.28 -37.85
N LEU A 504 -7.61 13.58 -37.98
CA LEU A 504 -8.69 14.50 -37.58
C LEU A 504 -9.79 14.49 -38.64
N MET A 505 -11.02 14.31 -38.21
CA MET A 505 -12.17 14.59 -39.07
C MET A 505 -12.25 16.10 -39.30
N SER A 506 -12.47 16.47 -40.57
CA SER A 506 -12.58 17.88 -41.02
C SER A 506 -13.84 18.55 -40.52
#